data_b17d65e74199c7216e165bb45f712eb0
#
_entry.id   b17d65e74199c7216e165bb45f712eb0
#
_cell.length_a   1.000
_cell.length_b   1.000
_cell.length_c   1.000
_cell.angle_alpha   90.00
_cell.angle_beta   90.00
_cell.angle_gamma   90.00
#
_symmetry.space_group_name_H-M   'P 1'
#
loop_
_entity.id
_entity.type
_entity.pdbx_description
1 polymer ?
#
loop_
_entity_poly.entity_id
_entity_poly.type
_entity_poly.pdbx_seq_one_letter_code
_entity_poly.pdbx_strand_id
1 'polypeptide(L)'
;MPLYSHSRLGTYENCPFQYKLRYVDKIKPILGNSIESFMGSMVHDSLEWLYKLAQDSNIVSKESLIKKYDDLWSENWKDNIRVIKKELTADNFKETGKTCLEMYYDRYHPFDQAITIGLEERMIIELPEDKKMQGYIDRLDKIGDGHLSVHDYKTSNRVPPQAKADQDRQLGLYALAVHQKYPDIKKIDLVWHYVRFDEEVRSSRTQQQLDTMVENTVNLIKD
;
A
#
# COMPACT_ATOMS: atom_id res chain seq x y z
N MET A 1 3.50 -22.65 -10.56
CA MET A 1 4.68 -21.74 -10.51
C MET A 1 4.63 -20.90 -9.25
N PRO A 2 5.77 -20.44 -8.72
CA PRO A 2 5.76 -19.56 -7.55
C PRO A 2 5.09 -18.23 -7.88
N LEU A 3 4.30 -17.71 -6.96
CA LEU A 3 3.69 -16.38 -7.04
C LEU A 3 4.59 -15.38 -6.33
N TYR A 4 5.03 -14.34 -7.05
CA TYR A 4 5.91 -13.30 -6.53
C TYR A 4 5.11 -12.09 -6.04
N SER A 5 5.77 -11.19 -5.31
CA SER A 5 5.23 -9.88 -4.93
C SER A 5 6.34 -8.84 -4.92
N HIS A 6 5.99 -7.55 -4.99
CA HIS A 6 6.97 -6.48 -4.86
C HIS A 6 7.83 -6.63 -3.59
N SER A 7 7.20 -6.89 -2.43
CA SER A 7 7.91 -7.07 -1.16
C SER A 7 8.81 -8.32 -1.13
N ARG A 8 8.41 -9.40 -1.82
CA ARG A 8 9.23 -10.60 -1.95
C ARG A 8 10.49 -10.32 -2.76
N LEU A 9 10.37 -9.66 -3.91
CA LEU A 9 11.52 -9.27 -4.74
C LEU A 9 12.40 -8.25 -4.01
N GLY A 10 11.82 -7.26 -3.33
CA GLY A 10 12.56 -6.30 -2.50
C GLY A 10 13.35 -6.99 -1.37
N THR A 11 12.85 -8.09 -0.81
CA THR A 11 13.62 -8.87 0.18
C THR A 11 14.86 -9.49 -0.46
N TYR A 12 14.76 -10.00 -1.70
CA TYR A 12 15.92 -10.55 -2.42
C TYR A 12 16.95 -9.47 -2.73
N GLU A 13 16.53 -8.34 -3.29
CA GLU A 13 17.40 -7.21 -3.62
C GLU A 13 18.14 -6.65 -2.39
N ASN A 14 17.45 -6.57 -1.25
CA ASN A 14 18.06 -6.08 -0.01
C ASN A 14 19.01 -7.10 0.62
N CYS A 15 18.64 -8.38 0.64
CA CYS A 15 19.45 -9.43 1.24
C CYS A 15 19.02 -10.81 0.71
N PRO A 16 19.75 -11.42 -0.25
CA PRO A 16 19.46 -12.76 -0.76
C PRO A 16 19.42 -13.83 0.33
N PHE A 17 20.26 -13.68 1.38
CA PHE A 17 20.25 -14.60 2.51
C PHE A 17 18.93 -14.54 3.30
N GLN A 18 18.41 -13.32 3.55
CA GLN A 18 17.09 -13.14 4.18
C GLN A 18 15.97 -13.73 3.31
N TYR A 19 16.07 -13.55 2.00
CA TYR A 19 15.13 -14.16 1.04
C TYR A 19 15.15 -15.67 1.15
N LYS A 20 16.36 -16.29 1.16
CA LYS A 20 16.52 -17.73 1.33
C LYS A 20 15.84 -18.23 2.60
N LEU A 21 16.16 -17.64 3.74
CA LEU A 21 15.56 -18.02 5.02
C LEU A 21 14.03 -17.92 5.01
N ARG A 22 13.50 -16.81 4.47
CA ARG A 22 12.06 -16.50 4.54
C ARG A 22 11.22 -17.27 3.52
N TYR A 23 11.69 -17.38 2.26
CA TYR A 23 10.87 -17.86 1.14
C TYR A 23 11.28 -19.24 0.62
N VAL A 24 12.53 -19.67 0.82
CA VAL A 24 13.03 -21.00 0.43
C VAL A 24 12.96 -21.93 1.62
N ASP A 25 13.68 -21.61 2.70
CA ASP A 25 13.74 -22.44 3.90
C ASP A 25 12.49 -22.30 4.80
N LYS A 26 11.67 -21.26 4.57
CA LYS A 26 10.40 -20.95 5.27
C LYS A 26 10.57 -20.85 6.80
N ILE A 27 11.73 -20.37 7.23
CA ILE A 27 12.00 -20.15 8.65
C ILE A 27 11.15 -18.99 9.16
N LYS A 28 10.31 -19.26 10.15
CA LYS A 28 9.51 -18.21 10.78
C LYS A 28 10.43 -17.33 11.67
N PRO A 29 10.38 -16.01 11.52
CA PRO A 29 11.14 -15.15 12.42
C PRO A 29 10.65 -15.34 13.85
N ILE A 30 11.60 -15.46 14.78
CA ILE A 30 11.32 -15.55 16.24
C ILE A 30 10.74 -14.23 16.75
N LEU A 31 11.13 -13.13 16.11
CA LEU A 31 10.74 -11.79 16.51
C LEU A 31 9.47 -11.36 15.78
N GLY A 32 8.53 -10.75 16.51
CA GLY A 32 7.30 -10.19 15.98
C GLY A 32 7.51 -8.98 15.06
N ASN A 33 6.41 -8.44 14.56
CA ASN A 33 6.40 -7.25 13.71
C ASN A 33 6.98 -6.02 14.45
N SER A 34 7.53 -5.07 13.71
CA SER A 34 7.86 -3.77 14.30
C SER A 34 6.58 -2.98 14.57
N ILE A 35 6.66 -2.09 15.55
CA ILE A 35 5.54 -1.20 15.91
C ILE A 35 5.16 -0.29 14.73
N GLU A 36 6.14 0.12 13.90
CA GLU A 36 5.88 0.92 12.70
C GLU A 36 5.01 0.15 11.69
N SER A 37 5.33 -1.13 11.47
CA SER A 37 4.53 -2.00 10.58
C SER A 37 3.14 -2.24 11.15
N PHE A 38 3.04 -2.45 12.46
CA PHE A 38 1.76 -2.65 13.14
C PHE A 38 0.88 -1.39 13.04
N MET A 39 1.43 -0.22 13.39
CA MET A 39 0.74 1.05 13.23
C MET A 39 0.26 1.27 11.78
N GLY A 40 1.14 1.01 10.81
CA GLY A 40 0.80 1.12 9.39
C GLY A 40 -0.40 0.25 9.03
N SER A 41 -0.42 -1.02 9.45
CA SER A 41 -1.56 -1.91 9.19
C SER A 41 -2.85 -1.38 9.81
N MET A 42 -2.82 -0.89 11.05
CA MET A 42 -4.02 -0.35 11.71
C MET A 42 -4.55 0.93 11.02
N VAL A 43 -3.66 1.76 10.47
CA VAL A 43 -4.05 2.93 9.65
C VAL A 43 -4.72 2.48 8.35
N HIS A 44 -4.13 1.50 7.62
CA HIS A 44 -4.71 0.95 6.40
C HIS A 44 -6.09 0.34 6.65
N ASP A 45 -6.22 -0.53 7.66
CA ASP A 45 -7.50 -1.17 8.01
C ASP A 45 -8.59 -0.14 8.38
N SER A 46 -8.18 0.98 9.03
CA SER A 46 -9.10 2.07 9.37
C SER A 46 -9.56 2.85 8.15
N LEU A 47 -8.67 3.11 7.20
CA LEU A 47 -9.00 3.78 5.94
C LEU A 47 -9.83 2.88 5.02
N GLU A 48 -9.53 1.58 4.97
CA GLU A 48 -10.36 0.60 4.28
C GLU A 48 -11.79 0.60 4.82
N TRP A 49 -11.95 0.55 6.15
CA TRP A 49 -13.25 0.61 6.80
C TRP A 49 -14.01 1.90 6.48
N LEU A 50 -13.31 3.05 6.51
CA LEU A 50 -13.88 4.35 6.16
C LEU A 50 -14.46 4.36 4.74
N TYR A 51 -13.66 3.93 3.76
CA TYR A 51 -14.09 3.92 2.37
C TYR A 51 -15.14 2.85 2.06
N LYS A 52 -15.16 1.73 2.77
CA LYS A 52 -16.27 0.76 2.69
C LYS A 52 -17.61 1.39 3.06
N LEU A 53 -17.65 2.18 4.12
CA LEU A 53 -18.85 2.89 4.52
C LEU A 53 -19.20 4.03 3.56
N ALA A 54 -18.21 4.77 3.08
CA ALA A 54 -18.42 5.84 2.11
C ALA A 54 -18.99 5.33 0.77
N GLN A 55 -18.63 4.12 0.31
CA GLN A 55 -19.23 3.47 -0.87
C GLN A 55 -20.75 3.29 -0.71
N ASP A 56 -21.21 3.04 0.51
CA ASP A 56 -22.63 2.91 0.84
C ASP A 56 -23.28 4.27 1.21
N SER A 57 -22.63 5.38 0.88
CA SER A 57 -23.05 6.75 1.22
C SER A 57 -23.20 6.99 2.73
N ASN A 58 -22.55 6.18 3.55
CA ASN A 58 -22.50 6.31 4.99
C ASN A 58 -21.22 7.06 5.42
N ILE A 59 -21.32 8.37 5.52
CA ILE A 59 -20.19 9.22 5.94
C ILE A 59 -20.14 9.26 7.47
N VAL A 60 -19.12 8.64 8.02
CA VAL A 60 -18.91 8.58 9.48
C VAL A 60 -18.19 9.84 9.99
N SER A 61 -18.32 10.14 11.28
CA SER A 61 -17.59 11.25 11.90
C SER A 61 -16.10 10.91 12.13
N LYS A 62 -15.28 11.94 12.33
CA LYS A 62 -13.85 11.79 12.67
C LYS A 62 -13.67 10.96 13.95
N GLU A 63 -14.50 11.22 14.95
CA GLU A 63 -14.48 10.50 16.22
C GLU A 63 -14.75 8.99 16.02
N SER A 64 -15.66 8.66 15.09
CA SER A 64 -15.96 7.26 14.75
C SER A 64 -14.78 6.58 14.06
N LEU A 65 -14.04 7.29 13.18
CA LEU A 65 -12.83 6.79 12.56
C LEU A 65 -11.73 6.52 13.61
N ILE A 66 -11.50 7.47 14.52
CA ILE A 66 -10.50 7.33 15.58
C ILE A 66 -10.86 6.21 16.54
N LYS A 67 -12.16 6.09 16.90
CA LYS A 67 -12.63 4.98 17.70
C LYS A 67 -12.39 3.63 17.01
N LYS A 68 -12.67 3.52 15.71
CA LYS A 68 -12.39 2.31 14.93
C LYS A 68 -10.90 1.93 14.96
N TYR A 69 -10.02 2.92 14.81
CA TYR A 69 -8.58 2.71 14.93
C TYR A 69 -8.18 2.21 16.33
N ASP A 70 -8.73 2.79 17.40
CA ASP A 70 -8.46 2.36 18.77
C ASP A 70 -8.93 0.92 19.03
N ASP A 71 -10.10 0.57 18.49
CA ASP A 71 -10.65 -0.80 18.58
C ASP A 71 -9.72 -1.77 17.83
N LEU A 72 -9.35 -1.48 16.58
CA LEU A 72 -8.41 -2.29 15.77
C LEU A 72 -7.04 -2.45 16.45
N TRP A 73 -6.51 -1.36 17.02
CA TRP A 73 -5.25 -1.40 17.76
C TRP A 73 -5.32 -2.39 18.93
N SER A 74 -6.38 -2.33 19.71
CA SER A 74 -6.56 -3.16 20.89
C SER A 74 -6.82 -4.63 20.54
N GLU A 75 -7.63 -4.90 19.52
CA GLU A 75 -7.96 -6.25 19.05
C GLU A 75 -6.75 -6.98 18.44
N ASN A 76 -5.88 -6.26 17.75
CA ASN A 76 -4.74 -6.83 17.02
C ASN A 76 -3.41 -6.75 17.77
N TRP A 77 -3.38 -6.11 18.95
CA TRP A 77 -2.16 -6.01 19.76
C TRP A 77 -1.63 -7.39 20.15
N LYS A 78 -0.32 -7.56 20.04
CA LYS A 78 0.37 -8.78 20.47
C LYS A 78 1.62 -8.41 21.25
N ASP A 79 1.91 -9.11 22.33
CA ASP A 79 3.04 -8.83 23.23
C ASP A 79 4.42 -8.97 22.56
N ASN A 80 4.49 -9.61 21.39
CA ASN A 80 5.72 -9.73 20.62
C ASN A 80 5.96 -8.59 19.63
N ILE A 81 5.10 -7.57 19.59
CA ILE A 81 5.32 -6.35 18.79
C ILE A 81 6.48 -5.57 19.41
N ARG A 82 7.42 -5.15 18.57
CA ARG A 82 8.68 -4.57 19.03
C ARG A 82 8.75 -3.07 18.79
N VAL A 83 9.05 -2.34 19.86
CA VAL A 83 9.48 -0.95 19.79
C VAL A 83 11.01 -0.94 19.86
N ILE A 84 11.67 -0.62 18.73
CA ILE A 84 13.14 -0.66 18.63
C ILE A 84 13.77 0.63 19.17
N LYS A 85 13.10 1.76 18.97
CA LYS A 85 13.58 3.08 19.43
C LYS A 85 13.34 3.21 20.93
N LYS A 86 14.42 3.24 21.70
CA LYS A 86 14.38 3.24 23.18
C LYS A 86 13.66 4.46 23.80
N GLU A 87 13.62 5.58 23.05
CA GLU A 87 13.02 6.84 23.49
C GLU A 87 11.50 6.89 23.24
N LEU A 88 10.93 5.91 22.51
CA LEU A 88 9.54 5.87 22.15
C LEU A 88 8.84 4.68 22.78
N THR A 89 7.54 4.84 22.99
CA THR A 89 6.64 3.80 23.51
C THR A 89 5.61 3.41 22.44
N ALA A 90 4.88 2.33 22.67
CA ALA A 90 3.77 1.94 21.80
C ALA A 90 2.71 3.06 21.69
N ASP A 91 2.47 3.80 22.78
CA ASP A 91 1.51 4.90 22.80
C ASP A 91 1.93 6.05 21.87
N ASN A 92 3.23 6.35 21.75
CA ASN A 92 3.71 7.36 20.81
C ASN A 92 3.36 6.98 19.35
N PHE A 93 3.47 5.71 18.99
CA PHE A 93 3.08 5.22 17.66
C PHE A 93 1.57 5.21 17.50
N LYS A 94 0.82 4.84 18.55
CA LYS A 94 -0.63 4.88 18.54
C LYS A 94 -1.15 6.29 18.27
N GLU A 95 -0.63 7.28 18.97
CA GLU A 95 -1.00 8.70 18.75
C GLU A 95 -0.55 9.21 17.37
N THR A 96 0.61 8.77 16.88
CA THR A 96 1.04 9.08 15.50
C THR A 96 0.02 8.56 14.47
N GLY A 97 -0.47 7.33 14.63
CA GLY A 97 -1.49 6.77 13.72
C GLY A 97 -2.82 7.53 13.78
N LYS A 98 -3.26 7.95 14.97
CA LYS A 98 -4.44 8.82 15.11
C LYS A 98 -4.27 10.14 14.35
N THR A 99 -3.15 10.80 14.57
CA THR A 99 -2.84 12.08 13.87
C THR A 99 -2.85 11.90 12.35
N CYS A 100 -2.30 10.79 11.83
CA CYS A 100 -2.38 10.47 10.39
C CYS A 100 -3.84 10.39 9.90
N LEU A 101 -4.71 9.72 10.65
CA LEU A 101 -6.12 9.56 10.29
C LEU A 101 -6.91 10.86 10.41
N GLU A 102 -6.63 11.67 11.42
CA GLU A 102 -7.26 12.99 11.61
C GLU A 102 -6.92 13.94 10.46
N MET A 103 -5.64 14.06 10.09
CA MET A 103 -5.21 14.89 8.96
C MET A 103 -5.82 14.38 7.65
N TYR A 104 -5.82 13.06 7.43
CA TYR A 104 -6.43 12.47 6.26
C TYR A 104 -7.93 12.75 6.19
N TYR A 105 -8.65 12.61 7.30
CA TYR A 105 -10.08 12.90 7.39
C TYR A 105 -10.37 14.36 7.06
N ASP A 106 -9.62 15.29 7.65
CA ASP A 106 -9.83 16.73 7.44
C ASP A 106 -9.62 17.15 5.98
N ARG A 107 -8.70 16.48 5.29
CA ARG A 107 -8.39 16.77 3.89
C ARG A 107 -9.43 16.19 2.91
N TYR A 108 -9.95 15.01 3.18
CA TYR A 108 -10.76 14.27 2.18
C TYR A 108 -12.24 14.18 2.50
N HIS A 109 -12.66 14.61 3.69
CA HIS A 109 -14.10 14.65 4.02
C HIS A 109 -14.85 15.56 3.00
N PRO A 110 -16.00 15.16 2.44
CA PRO A 110 -16.83 13.99 2.79
C PRO A 110 -16.54 12.71 1.97
N PHE A 111 -15.35 12.53 1.37
CA PHE A 111 -14.91 11.33 0.64
C PHE A 111 -15.65 11.09 -0.68
N ASP A 112 -16.08 12.15 -1.35
CA ASP A 112 -16.87 12.17 -2.59
C ASP A 112 -16.06 12.64 -3.82
N GLN A 113 -14.72 12.74 -3.71
CA GLN A 113 -13.83 13.23 -4.77
C GLN A 113 -13.81 12.29 -5.99
N ALA A 114 -14.17 11.01 -5.79
CA ALA A 114 -14.22 9.99 -6.82
C ALA A 114 -15.10 8.81 -6.38
N ILE A 115 -15.41 7.93 -7.32
CA ILE A 115 -16.16 6.70 -7.01
C ILE A 115 -15.14 5.60 -6.68
N THR A 116 -15.06 5.19 -5.43
CA THR A 116 -14.25 4.04 -5.02
C THR A 116 -14.84 2.75 -5.57
N ILE A 117 -14.07 2.03 -6.38
CA ILE A 117 -14.48 0.79 -7.05
C ILE A 117 -13.75 -0.46 -6.55
N GLY A 118 -12.67 -0.29 -5.76
CA GLY A 118 -11.93 -1.39 -5.16
C GLY A 118 -11.21 -0.94 -3.88
N LEU A 119 -11.20 -1.81 -2.87
CA LEU A 119 -10.50 -1.62 -1.58
C LEU A 119 -9.77 -2.90 -1.23
N GLU A 120 -8.48 -2.78 -0.81
CA GLU A 120 -7.59 -3.91 -0.50
C GLU A 120 -7.69 -5.01 -1.59
N GLU A 121 -7.78 -4.55 -2.84
CA GLU A 121 -8.06 -5.45 -3.94
C GLU A 121 -6.83 -6.24 -4.34
N ARG A 122 -6.93 -7.58 -4.21
CA ARG A 122 -5.89 -8.48 -4.68
C ARG A 122 -5.84 -8.50 -6.21
N MET A 123 -4.71 -8.11 -6.76
CA MET A 123 -4.42 -8.16 -8.18
C MET A 123 -3.43 -9.27 -8.51
N ILE A 124 -3.72 -10.05 -9.54
CA ILE A 124 -2.77 -10.97 -10.16
C ILE A 124 -2.26 -10.32 -11.44
N ILE A 125 -0.96 -10.24 -11.57
CA ILE A 125 -0.25 -9.59 -12.66
C ILE A 125 0.43 -10.68 -13.47
N GLU A 126 0.05 -10.81 -14.73
CA GLU A 126 0.68 -11.73 -15.64
C GLU A 126 1.90 -11.07 -16.29
N LEU A 127 3.02 -11.78 -16.25
CA LEU A 127 4.28 -11.37 -16.81
C LEU A 127 4.71 -12.36 -17.90
N PRO A 128 5.63 -11.97 -18.81
CA PRO A 128 6.22 -12.90 -19.78
C PRO A 128 6.79 -14.17 -19.14
N GLU A 129 6.95 -15.21 -19.96
CA GLU A 129 7.50 -16.49 -19.56
C GLU A 129 6.70 -17.18 -18.43
N ASP A 130 5.36 -17.06 -18.48
CA ASP A 130 4.41 -17.64 -17.53
C ASP A 130 4.65 -17.24 -16.06
N LYS A 131 5.38 -16.14 -15.82
CA LYS A 131 5.58 -15.62 -14.47
C LYS A 131 4.35 -14.85 -13.99
N LYS A 132 4.08 -14.95 -12.68
CA LYS A 132 2.95 -14.24 -12.06
C LYS A 132 3.40 -13.50 -10.82
N MET A 133 2.88 -12.30 -10.67
CA MET A 133 3.00 -11.53 -9.44
C MET A 133 1.63 -11.27 -8.82
N GLN A 134 1.63 -10.96 -7.53
CA GLN A 134 0.47 -10.45 -6.84
C GLN A 134 0.80 -9.16 -6.12
N GLY A 135 -0.19 -8.31 -6.00
CA GLY A 135 -0.17 -7.11 -5.17
C GLY A 135 -1.56 -6.86 -4.61
N TYR A 136 -1.65 -5.95 -3.67
CA TYR A 136 -2.90 -5.46 -3.13
C TYR A 136 -2.94 -3.95 -3.35
N ILE A 137 -4.00 -3.47 -3.98
CA ILE A 137 -4.25 -2.05 -4.17
C ILE A 137 -5.09 -1.58 -3.00
N ASP A 138 -4.56 -0.66 -2.20
CA ASP A 138 -5.26 -0.18 -1.00
C ASP A 138 -6.61 0.44 -1.37
N ARG A 139 -6.62 1.31 -2.41
CA ARG A 139 -7.86 1.87 -2.96
C ARG A 139 -7.74 2.12 -4.46
N LEU A 140 -8.77 1.75 -5.21
CA LEU A 140 -8.94 2.01 -6.63
C LEU A 140 -10.18 2.86 -6.84
N ASP A 141 -10.00 4.04 -7.44
CA ASP A 141 -11.07 5.00 -7.70
C ASP A 141 -11.32 5.18 -9.20
N LYS A 142 -12.59 5.35 -9.57
CA LYS A 142 -13.01 5.81 -10.88
C LYS A 142 -13.15 7.34 -10.84
N ILE A 143 -12.31 8.04 -11.62
CA ILE A 143 -12.30 9.50 -11.74
C ILE A 143 -13.24 9.95 -12.86
N GLY A 144 -13.35 9.15 -13.91
CA GLY A 144 -14.18 9.43 -15.07
C GLY A 144 -14.12 8.28 -16.08
N ASP A 145 -14.70 8.49 -17.26
CA ASP A 145 -14.70 7.46 -18.29
C ASP A 145 -13.29 7.22 -18.83
N GLY A 146 -12.83 5.98 -18.70
CA GLY A 146 -11.48 5.59 -19.10
C GLY A 146 -10.38 6.12 -18.19
N HIS A 147 -10.70 6.66 -17.00
CA HIS A 147 -9.71 7.22 -16.07
C HIS A 147 -9.88 6.64 -14.67
N LEU A 148 -8.85 5.93 -14.19
CA LEU A 148 -8.76 5.38 -12.84
C LEU A 148 -7.63 6.02 -12.05
N SER A 149 -7.73 5.96 -10.72
CA SER A 149 -6.67 6.37 -9.80
C SER A 149 -6.38 5.24 -8.82
N VAL A 150 -5.12 4.87 -8.71
CA VAL A 150 -4.61 3.90 -7.74
C VAL A 150 -4.04 4.67 -6.57
N HIS A 151 -4.48 4.35 -5.36
CA HIS A 151 -4.04 4.97 -4.14
C HIS A 151 -3.34 3.94 -3.25
N ASP A 152 -2.20 4.36 -2.67
CA ASP A 152 -1.40 3.56 -1.74
C ASP A 152 -1.03 4.44 -0.53
N TYR A 153 -1.31 3.98 0.68
CA TYR A 153 -1.09 4.73 1.90
C TYR A 153 0.28 4.44 2.50
N LYS A 154 1.01 5.49 2.85
CA LYS A 154 2.37 5.39 3.42
C LYS A 154 2.44 6.07 4.78
N THR A 155 2.74 5.28 5.82
CA THR A 155 2.99 5.76 7.18
C THR A 155 4.48 5.96 7.47
N SER A 156 5.32 5.99 6.44
CA SER A 156 6.77 6.19 6.55
C SER A 156 7.11 7.54 7.17
N ASN A 157 8.34 7.67 7.71
CA ASN A 157 8.82 8.88 8.38
C ASN A 157 9.49 9.89 7.45
N ARG A 158 9.33 9.75 6.14
CA ARG A 158 9.83 10.68 5.10
C ARG A 158 9.03 10.55 3.83
N VAL A 159 8.94 11.65 3.10
CA VAL A 159 8.41 11.70 1.73
C VAL A 159 9.61 11.59 0.78
N PRO A 160 9.61 10.67 -0.20
CA PRO A 160 10.69 10.55 -1.17
C PRO A 160 10.60 11.67 -2.22
N PRO A 161 11.71 11.97 -2.93
CA PRO A 161 11.68 12.85 -4.09
C PRO A 161 10.76 12.29 -5.20
N GLN A 162 10.17 13.19 -6.00
CA GLN A 162 9.28 12.84 -7.13
C GLN A 162 9.90 11.78 -8.06
N ALA A 163 11.17 11.93 -8.42
CA ALA A 163 11.87 10.99 -9.30
C ALA A 163 11.87 9.53 -8.78
N LYS A 164 11.78 9.34 -7.46
CA LYS A 164 11.67 8.00 -6.88
C LYS A 164 10.28 7.41 -7.09
N ALA A 165 9.23 8.21 -6.97
CA ALA A 165 7.86 7.78 -7.27
C ALA A 165 7.69 7.44 -8.74
N ASP A 166 8.31 8.24 -9.64
CA ASP A 166 8.23 8.03 -11.09
C ASP A 166 8.93 6.75 -11.57
N GLN A 167 9.80 6.17 -10.74
CA GLN A 167 10.51 4.92 -11.01
C GLN A 167 10.09 3.77 -10.09
N ASP A 168 9.11 3.99 -9.22
CA ASP A 168 8.71 2.99 -8.25
C ASP A 168 8.08 1.76 -8.92
N ARG A 169 8.63 0.58 -8.63
CA ARG A 169 8.16 -0.68 -9.19
C ARG A 169 6.79 -1.08 -8.66
N GLN A 170 6.48 -0.80 -7.38
CA GLN A 170 5.18 -1.17 -6.80
C GLN A 170 4.05 -0.46 -7.54
N LEU A 171 4.15 0.87 -7.69
CA LEU A 171 3.16 1.65 -8.42
C LEU A 171 3.09 1.26 -9.90
N GLY A 172 4.25 0.96 -10.53
CA GLY A 172 4.27 0.47 -11.90
C GLY A 172 3.56 -0.87 -12.07
N LEU A 173 3.74 -1.81 -11.13
CA LEU A 173 3.03 -3.09 -11.11
C LEU A 173 1.52 -2.90 -10.91
N TYR A 174 1.09 -1.96 -10.09
CA TYR A 174 -0.33 -1.65 -9.94
C TYR A 174 -0.93 -1.06 -11.23
N ALA A 175 -0.21 -0.16 -11.91
CA ALA A 175 -0.64 0.34 -13.21
C ALA A 175 -0.81 -0.80 -14.22
N LEU A 176 0.16 -1.72 -14.31
CA LEU A 176 0.09 -2.88 -15.18
C LEU A 176 -1.11 -3.78 -14.84
N ALA A 177 -1.33 -4.05 -13.55
CA ALA A 177 -2.47 -4.85 -13.07
C ALA A 177 -3.81 -4.24 -13.48
N VAL A 178 -3.94 -2.92 -13.33
CA VAL A 178 -5.15 -2.19 -13.72
C VAL A 178 -5.35 -2.24 -15.23
N HIS A 179 -4.30 -2.06 -16.04
CA HIS A 179 -4.40 -2.20 -17.50
C HIS A 179 -4.82 -3.62 -17.93
N GLN A 180 -4.30 -4.66 -17.27
CA GLN A 180 -4.68 -6.05 -17.56
C GLN A 180 -6.14 -6.35 -17.19
N LYS A 181 -6.62 -5.77 -16.09
CA LYS A 181 -8.00 -5.98 -15.62
C LYS A 181 -9.03 -5.11 -16.37
N TYR A 182 -8.65 -3.92 -16.78
CA TYR A 182 -9.49 -2.92 -17.41
C TYR A 182 -8.86 -2.45 -18.74
N PRO A 183 -8.99 -3.21 -19.84
CA PRO A 183 -8.26 -2.96 -21.09
C PRO A 183 -8.67 -1.63 -21.78
N ASP A 184 -9.86 -1.11 -21.50
CA ASP A 184 -10.37 0.15 -22.09
C ASP A 184 -9.89 1.41 -21.34
N ILE A 185 -9.10 1.25 -20.26
CA ILE A 185 -8.60 2.39 -19.50
C ILE A 185 -7.54 3.13 -20.29
N LYS A 186 -7.70 4.46 -20.37
CA LYS A 186 -6.84 5.38 -21.12
C LYS A 186 -5.83 6.10 -20.22
N LYS A 187 -6.20 6.28 -18.94
CA LYS A 187 -5.38 7.03 -17.98
C LYS A 187 -5.43 6.37 -16.60
N ILE A 188 -4.26 6.25 -15.97
CA ILE A 188 -4.12 5.79 -14.59
C ILE A 188 -3.26 6.81 -13.87
N ASP A 189 -3.83 7.43 -12.84
CA ASP A 189 -3.07 8.19 -11.85
C ASP A 189 -2.59 7.24 -10.75
N LEU A 190 -1.35 7.39 -10.35
CA LEU A 190 -0.72 6.63 -9.26
C LEU A 190 -0.45 7.60 -8.12
N VAL A 191 -1.04 7.37 -6.96
CA VAL A 191 -1.03 8.32 -5.85
C VAL A 191 -0.53 7.65 -4.59
N TRP A 192 0.59 8.14 -4.08
CA TRP A 192 1.03 7.84 -2.73
C TRP A 192 0.51 8.88 -1.76
N HIS A 193 -0.18 8.45 -0.72
CA HIS A 193 -0.60 9.28 0.40
C HIS A 193 0.39 9.12 1.55
N TYR A 194 1.27 10.08 1.75
CA TYR A 194 2.16 10.13 2.91
C TYR A 194 1.40 10.73 4.10
N VAL A 195 0.54 9.89 4.70
CA VAL A 195 -0.45 10.31 5.71
C VAL A 195 0.14 10.96 6.96
N ARG A 196 1.44 10.73 7.27
CA ARG A 196 2.13 11.44 8.36
C ARG A 196 2.43 12.90 8.07
N PHE A 197 2.42 13.30 6.82
CA PHE A 197 2.82 14.63 6.37
C PHE A 197 1.69 15.36 5.68
N ASP A 198 0.53 14.71 5.54
CA ASP A 198 -0.57 15.20 4.71
C ASP A 198 -0.12 15.55 3.27
N GLU A 199 0.79 14.74 2.72
CA GLU A 199 1.32 14.94 1.38
C GLU A 199 0.91 13.84 0.42
N GLU A 200 0.60 14.23 -0.83
CA GLU A 200 0.45 13.32 -1.95
C GLU A 200 1.64 13.42 -2.90
N VAL A 201 2.15 12.27 -3.31
CA VAL A 201 3.08 12.18 -4.44
C VAL A 201 2.37 11.47 -5.58
N ARG A 202 2.19 12.15 -6.69
CA ARG A 202 1.47 11.66 -7.87
C ARG A 202 2.44 11.28 -8.96
N SER A 203 2.14 10.19 -9.67
CA SER A 203 2.91 9.69 -10.80
C SER A 203 2.00 9.06 -11.83
N SER A 204 2.54 8.79 -13.01
CA SER A 204 1.90 7.99 -14.06
C SER A 204 2.97 7.16 -14.77
N ARG A 205 2.57 6.25 -15.65
CA ARG A 205 3.51 5.44 -16.44
C ARG A 205 3.16 5.51 -17.91
N THR A 206 4.17 5.75 -18.73
CA THR A 206 4.06 5.50 -20.18
C THR A 206 4.16 4.00 -20.46
N GLN A 207 3.68 3.56 -21.61
CA GLN A 207 3.81 2.16 -22.04
C GLN A 207 5.28 1.71 -22.03
N GLN A 208 6.20 2.53 -22.53
CA GLN A 208 7.63 2.22 -22.54
C GLN A 208 8.19 2.02 -21.14
N GLN A 209 7.77 2.82 -20.16
CA GLN A 209 8.19 2.64 -18.76
C GLN A 209 7.65 1.33 -18.16
N LEU A 210 6.41 0.97 -18.49
CA LEU A 210 5.83 -0.32 -18.06
C LEU A 210 6.58 -1.49 -18.69
N ASP A 211 6.89 -1.43 -19.99
CA ASP A 211 7.62 -2.49 -20.70
C ASP A 211 9.01 -2.70 -20.10
N THR A 212 9.76 -1.61 -19.88
CA THR A 212 11.07 -1.66 -19.22
C THR A 212 11.00 -2.23 -17.81
N MET A 213 9.98 -1.84 -17.02
CA MET A 213 9.77 -2.35 -15.68
C MET A 213 9.45 -3.86 -15.70
N VAL A 214 8.64 -4.31 -16.65
CA VAL A 214 8.31 -5.73 -16.84
C VAL A 214 9.58 -6.52 -17.15
N GLU A 215 10.41 -6.07 -18.10
CA GLU A 215 11.66 -6.73 -18.46
C GLU A 215 12.59 -6.85 -17.25
N ASN A 216 12.83 -5.74 -16.54
CA ASN A 216 13.65 -5.74 -15.33
C ASN A 216 13.12 -6.67 -14.25
N THR A 217 11.79 -6.72 -14.07
CA THR A 217 11.15 -7.58 -13.08
C THR A 217 11.28 -9.07 -13.45
N VAL A 218 11.12 -9.41 -14.74
CA VAL A 218 11.32 -10.78 -15.23
C VAL A 218 12.77 -11.23 -15.04
N ASN A 219 13.73 -10.36 -15.36
CA ASN A 219 15.15 -10.66 -15.15
C ASN A 219 15.47 -10.88 -13.68
N LEU A 220 14.99 -10.02 -12.79
CA LEU A 220 15.16 -10.18 -11.34
C LEU A 220 14.54 -11.50 -10.79
N ILE A 221 13.48 -12.00 -11.40
CA ILE A 221 12.87 -13.29 -11.00
C ILE A 221 13.72 -14.48 -11.46
N LYS A 222 14.55 -14.33 -12.50
CA LYS A 222 15.43 -15.37 -13.01
C LYS A 222 16.71 -15.55 -12.18
N ASP A 223 17.19 -14.46 -11.58
CA ASP A 223 18.37 -14.45 -10.71
C ASP A 223 18.11 -15.23 -9.38
#